data_e0041bfbb1b706940d6417fd42072a0e
#
_entry.id   e0041bfbb1b706940d6417fd42072a0e
#
_cell.length_a   1.000
_cell.length_b   1.000
_cell.length_c   1.000
_cell.angle_alpha   90.00
_cell.angle_beta   90.00
_cell.angle_gamma   90.00
#
_symmetry.space_group_name_H-M   'P 1'
#
loop_
_entity.id
_entity.type
_entity.pdbx_description
1 polymer ?
#
loop_
_entity_poly.entity_id
_entity_poly.type
_entity_poly.pdbx_seq_one_letter_code
_entity_poly.pdbx_strand_id
1 'polypeptide(L)'
;MEWFHSTERGNREQPQNSLASNHEIKSAFIEQRDYLNWVALLITGDHALADQAVINASDLSESSSSVFRDWLIGWTKSATVRAAVREVRDLIFASASRYTDSSCEHSDHDVLSDDQIESLRHVDTRDIVAALDPLARSALVLRGIQHFSIADCALLLDLPQQVVAAAYRQALRWNHERACAHGAPNEDRRPLAFDHASTEKTSHDRWKERERAENE
;
A
#
# COMPACT_ATOMS: atom_id res chain seq x y z
N MET A 1 -21.34 54.26 -34.04
CA MET A 1 -21.33 52.79 -34.19
C MET A 1 -20.45 52.24 -33.11
N GLU A 2 -21.08 51.86 -31.98
CA GLU A 2 -20.40 51.36 -30.77
C GLU A 2 -20.43 49.84 -30.80
N TRP A 3 -19.24 49.23 -30.73
CA TRP A 3 -19.10 47.80 -30.55
C TRP A 3 -18.69 47.54 -29.10
N PHE A 4 -19.67 47.25 -28.26
CA PHE A 4 -19.43 46.70 -26.93
C PHE A 4 -19.14 45.21 -27.08
N HIS A 5 -17.88 44.81 -27.00
CA HIS A 5 -17.51 43.42 -26.73
C HIS A 5 -17.60 43.15 -25.21
N SER A 6 -18.71 42.55 -24.84
CA SER A 6 -18.92 41.95 -23.52
C SER A 6 -17.98 40.76 -23.39
N THR A 7 -16.87 40.95 -22.71
CA THR A 7 -15.98 39.84 -22.29
C THR A 7 -16.63 39.17 -21.12
N GLU A 8 -17.43 38.14 -21.35
CA GLU A 8 -17.78 37.16 -20.32
C GLU A 8 -16.49 36.49 -19.85
N ARG A 9 -15.95 37.00 -18.77
CA ARG A 9 -14.95 36.29 -17.96
C ARG A 9 -15.68 35.08 -17.34
N GLY A 10 -15.61 33.94 -18.02
CA GLY A 10 -15.98 32.68 -17.42
C GLY A 10 -15.23 32.54 -16.12
N ASN A 11 -15.96 32.54 -15.06
CA ASN A 11 -15.51 32.24 -13.71
C ASN A 11 -15.02 30.78 -13.74
N ARG A 12 -13.75 30.56 -14.11
CA ARG A 12 -13.08 29.29 -13.86
C ARG A 12 -12.98 29.19 -12.36
N GLU A 13 -13.93 28.48 -11.77
CA GLU A 13 -13.80 27.99 -10.41
C GLU A 13 -12.44 27.29 -10.33
N GLN A 14 -11.49 27.98 -9.73
CA GLN A 14 -10.23 27.36 -9.32
C GLN A 14 -10.63 26.21 -8.39
N PRO A 15 -10.12 24.99 -8.61
CA PRO A 15 -10.34 23.91 -7.69
C PRO A 15 -9.89 24.42 -6.31
N GLN A 16 -10.87 24.63 -5.42
CA GLN A 16 -10.59 25.05 -4.06
C GLN A 16 -9.81 23.91 -3.44
N ASN A 17 -8.50 24.09 -3.21
CA ASN A 17 -7.65 23.23 -2.41
C ASN A 17 -8.17 23.23 -0.95
N SER A 18 -9.35 22.65 -0.76
CA SER A 18 -9.96 22.55 0.56
C SER A 18 -9.31 21.39 1.32
N LEU A 19 -9.01 21.64 2.58
CA LEU A 19 -8.54 20.59 3.47
C LEU A 19 -9.66 19.56 3.69
N ALA A 20 -9.27 18.30 3.78
CA ALA A 20 -10.19 17.23 4.13
C ALA A 20 -10.58 17.34 5.61
N SER A 21 -11.85 17.15 5.91
CA SER A 21 -12.34 17.01 7.26
C SER A 21 -11.97 15.65 7.85
N ASN A 22 -11.97 15.52 9.18
CA ASN A 22 -11.72 14.23 9.85
C ASN A 22 -12.71 13.16 9.39
N HIS A 23 -13.97 13.53 9.10
CA HIS A 23 -14.96 12.61 8.57
C HIS A 23 -14.58 12.08 7.18
N GLU A 24 -14.12 12.93 6.29
CA GLU A 24 -13.68 12.52 4.95
C GLU A 24 -12.43 11.62 5.01
N ILE A 25 -11.54 11.90 5.94
CA ILE A 25 -10.37 11.06 6.20
C ILE A 25 -10.81 9.66 6.67
N LYS A 26 -11.68 9.57 7.66
CA LYS A 26 -12.22 8.28 8.13
C LYS A 26 -12.96 7.53 7.02
N SER A 27 -13.80 8.21 6.25
CA SER A 27 -14.50 7.61 5.12
C SER A 27 -13.53 7.01 4.08
N ALA A 28 -12.43 7.70 3.77
CA ALA A 28 -11.43 7.20 2.84
C ALA A 28 -10.72 5.94 3.35
N PHE A 29 -10.45 5.81 4.66
CA PHE A 29 -9.94 4.57 5.23
C PHE A 29 -10.94 3.42 5.16
N ILE A 30 -12.23 3.70 5.39
CA ILE A 30 -13.30 2.70 5.30
C ILE A 30 -13.48 2.22 3.86
N GLU A 31 -13.56 3.15 2.91
CA GLU A 31 -13.75 2.85 1.49
C GLU A 31 -12.59 2.05 0.88
N GLN A 32 -11.37 2.27 1.38
CA GLN A 32 -10.17 1.61 0.88
C GLN A 32 -9.69 0.45 1.76
N ARG A 33 -10.47 0.05 2.76
CA ARG A 33 -10.06 -0.88 3.80
C ARG A 33 -9.44 -2.16 3.26
N ASP A 34 -10.07 -2.81 2.30
CA ASP A 34 -9.60 -4.09 1.76
C ASP A 34 -8.23 -3.95 1.09
N TYR A 35 -8.05 -2.87 0.32
CA TYR A 35 -6.78 -2.57 -0.30
C TYR A 35 -5.70 -2.23 0.74
N LEU A 36 -6.02 -1.41 1.74
CA LEU A 36 -5.08 -1.02 2.79
C LEU A 36 -4.66 -2.21 3.63
N ASN A 37 -5.60 -3.09 3.99
CA ASN A 37 -5.31 -4.33 4.71
C ASN A 37 -4.45 -5.28 3.88
N TRP A 38 -4.74 -5.44 2.59
CA TRP A 38 -3.93 -6.27 1.70
C TRP A 38 -2.48 -5.75 1.60
N VAL A 39 -2.30 -4.45 1.41
CA VAL A 39 -0.97 -3.82 1.36
C VAL A 39 -0.23 -3.98 2.70
N ALA A 40 -0.90 -3.73 3.83
CA ALA A 40 -0.34 -3.90 5.16
C ALA A 40 0.05 -5.36 5.41
N LEU A 41 -0.79 -6.32 5.01
CA LEU A 41 -0.53 -7.75 5.16
C LEU A 41 0.68 -8.21 4.33
N LEU A 42 0.85 -7.69 3.12
CA LEU A 42 2.04 -7.97 2.31
C LEU A 42 3.32 -7.53 3.02
N ILE A 43 3.32 -6.38 3.69
CA ILE A 43 4.48 -5.86 4.41
C ILE A 43 4.70 -6.65 5.71
N THR A 44 3.66 -6.78 6.54
CA THR A 44 3.77 -7.36 7.88
C THR A 44 3.87 -8.89 7.85
N GLY A 45 3.19 -9.52 6.91
CA GLY A 45 3.07 -10.98 6.86
C GLY A 45 2.17 -11.58 7.93
N ASP A 46 1.50 -10.75 8.72
CA ASP A 46 0.62 -11.14 9.82
C ASP A 46 -0.66 -10.30 9.84
N HIS A 47 -1.83 -10.96 9.93
CA HIS A 47 -3.13 -10.30 9.89
C HIS A 47 -3.36 -9.34 11.06
N ALA A 48 -2.92 -9.70 12.26
CA ALA A 48 -3.12 -8.86 13.45
C ALA A 48 -2.25 -7.59 13.36
N LEU A 49 -1.00 -7.72 12.89
CA LEU A 49 -0.13 -6.56 12.65
C LEU A 49 -0.63 -5.71 11.49
N ALA A 50 -1.20 -6.30 10.45
CA ALA A 50 -1.79 -5.57 9.33
C ALA A 50 -2.99 -4.73 9.78
N ASP A 51 -3.93 -5.33 10.51
CA ASP A 51 -5.08 -4.61 11.09
C ASP A 51 -4.61 -3.48 12.02
N GLN A 52 -3.63 -3.75 12.88
CA GLN A 52 -3.07 -2.73 13.78
C GLN A 52 -2.42 -1.58 13.02
N ALA A 53 -1.71 -1.86 11.92
CA ALA A 53 -1.09 -0.84 11.09
C ALA A 53 -2.14 0.08 10.45
N VAL A 54 -3.26 -0.46 9.95
CA VAL A 54 -4.36 0.34 9.39
C VAL A 54 -5.02 1.21 10.45
N ILE A 55 -5.26 0.66 11.65
CA ILE A 55 -5.81 1.42 12.79
C ILE A 55 -4.85 2.54 13.18
N ASN A 56 -3.57 2.24 13.39
CA ASN A 56 -2.56 3.23 13.75
C ASN A 56 -2.44 4.34 12.69
N ALA A 57 -2.54 4.00 11.40
CA ALA A 57 -2.54 4.98 10.32
C ALA A 57 -3.76 5.90 10.38
N SER A 58 -4.95 5.36 10.68
CA SER A 58 -6.18 6.14 10.84
C SER A 58 -6.10 7.09 12.04
N ASP A 59 -5.65 6.60 13.20
CA ASP A 59 -5.53 7.39 14.44
C ASP A 59 -4.52 8.54 14.31
N LEU A 60 -3.37 8.29 13.66
CA LEU A 60 -2.37 9.33 13.38
C LEU A 60 -2.93 10.42 12.46
N SER A 61 -3.87 10.08 11.60
CA SER A 61 -4.49 11.02 10.68
C SER A 61 -5.40 12.03 11.38
N GLU A 62 -6.04 11.63 12.44
CA GLU A 62 -6.90 12.53 13.24
C GLU A 62 -6.10 13.62 13.95
N SER A 63 -4.85 13.33 14.30
CA SER A 63 -3.97 14.26 15.01
C SER A 63 -3.18 15.21 14.09
N SER A 64 -3.08 14.92 12.80
CA SER A 64 -2.19 15.61 11.84
C SER A 64 -2.91 16.38 10.72
N SER A 65 -4.00 16.94 10.96
CA SER A 65 -5.11 17.51 10.20
C SER A 65 -4.81 18.52 9.08
N SER A 66 -3.95 18.24 8.12
CA SER A 66 -3.72 19.15 6.97
C SER A 66 -3.57 18.40 5.65
N VAL A 67 -4.53 17.51 5.32
CA VAL A 67 -4.52 16.78 4.05
C VAL A 67 -5.48 17.46 3.08
N PHE A 68 -5.02 17.76 1.86
CA PHE A 68 -5.89 18.24 0.80
C PHE A 68 -6.76 17.09 0.28
N ARG A 69 -8.04 17.40 -0.02
CA ARG A 69 -9.01 16.39 -0.54
C ARG A 69 -8.49 15.60 -1.72
N ASP A 70 -7.85 16.27 -2.67
CA ASP A 70 -7.34 15.66 -3.89
C ASP A 70 -6.23 14.62 -3.62
N TRP A 71 -5.57 14.71 -2.47
CA TRP A 71 -4.48 13.81 -2.08
C TRP A 71 -4.87 12.76 -1.04
N LEU A 72 -6.11 12.78 -0.61
CA LEU A 72 -6.60 11.97 0.50
C LEU A 72 -6.35 10.47 0.29
N ILE A 73 -6.66 9.95 -0.90
CA ILE A 73 -6.45 8.53 -1.25
C ILE A 73 -4.97 8.15 -1.24
N GLY A 74 -4.11 8.97 -1.86
CA GLY A 74 -2.67 8.73 -1.86
C GLY A 74 -2.07 8.83 -0.46
N TRP A 75 -2.61 9.72 0.34
CA TRP A 75 -2.17 9.93 1.71
C TRP A 75 -2.55 8.77 2.62
N THR A 76 -3.79 8.22 2.56
CA THR A 76 -4.21 7.04 3.34
C THR A 76 -3.34 5.82 3.02
N LYS A 77 -3.01 5.60 1.75
CA LYS A 77 -2.08 4.55 1.33
C LYS A 77 -0.69 4.74 1.94
N SER A 78 -0.13 5.95 1.83
CA SER A 78 1.20 6.27 2.37
C SER A 78 1.25 6.16 3.90
N ALA A 79 0.19 6.58 4.60
CA ALA A 79 0.08 6.48 6.05
C ALA A 79 0.06 5.01 6.50
N THR A 80 -0.75 4.17 5.83
CA THR A 80 -0.83 2.73 6.10
C THR A 80 0.50 2.03 5.86
N VAL A 81 1.16 2.31 4.74
CA VAL A 81 2.47 1.73 4.43
C VAL A 81 3.51 2.09 5.50
N ARG A 82 3.57 3.35 5.91
CA ARG A 82 4.49 3.80 6.98
C ARG A 82 4.20 3.12 8.31
N ALA A 83 2.92 2.96 8.65
CA ALA A 83 2.53 2.25 9.86
C ALA A 83 2.95 0.77 9.78
N ALA A 84 2.65 0.08 8.68
CA ALA A 84 3.02 -1.33 8.48
C ALA A 84 4.55 -1.56 8.53
N VAL A 85 5.34 -0.69 7.88
CA VAL A 85 6.81 -0.75 7.97
C VAL A 85 7.30 -0.59 9.39
N ARG A 86 6.67 0.29 10.19
CA ARG A 86 7.04 0.49 11.60
C ARG A 86 6.82 -0.77 12.44
N GLU A 87 5.70 -1.49 12.21
CA GLU A 87 5.38 -2.72 12.95
C GLU A 87 6.40 -3.84 12.71
N VAL A 88 7.05 -3.89 11.55
CA VAL A 88 8.00 -4.95 11.20
C VAL A 88 9.43 -4.46 11.00
N ARG A 89 9.76 -3.28 11.50
CA ARG A 89 11.06 -2.63 11.30
C ARG A 89 12.23 -3.53 11.68
N ASP A 90 12.17 -4.17 12.83
CA ASP A 90 13.25 -5.05 13.33
C ASP A 90 13.46 -6.28 12.41
N LEU A 91 12.37 -6.82 11.86
CA LEU A 91 12.42 -7.94 10.92
C LEU A 91 13.01 -7.51 9.57
N ILE A 92 12.70 -6.29 9.12
CA ILE A 92 13.28 -5.69 7.91
C ILE A 92 14.80 -5.55 8.08
N PHE A 93 15.25 -4.99 9.20
CA PHE A 93 16.69 -4.85 9.49
C PHE A 93 17.40 -6.19 9.60
N ALA A 94 16.79 -7.18 10.25
CA ALA A 94 17.34 -8.54 10.32
C ALA A 94 17.50 -9.18 8.93
N SER A 95 16.59 -8.88 8.00
CA SER A 95 16.65 -9.38 6.63
C SER A 95 17.72 -8.67 5.79
N ALA A 96 18.06 -7.44 6.11
CA ALA A 96 18.95 -6.58 5.30
C ALA A 96 20.35 -7.17 5.10
N SER A 97 20.86 -7.93 6.08
CA SER A 97 22.17 -8.57 6.01
C SER A 97 22.34 -9.53 4.82
N ARG A 98 21.23 -10.07 4.30
CA ARG A 98 21.23 -10.98 3.13
C ARG A 98 21.56 -10.27 1.82
N TYR A 99 21.46 -8.94 1.80
CA TYR A 99 21.54 -8.11 0.59
C TYR A 99 22.79 -7.22 0.55
N THR A 100 23.63 -7.24 1.58
CA THR A 100 24.81 -6.35 1.68
C THR A 100 25.89 -6.66 0.66
N ASP A 101 26.04 -7.92 0.22
CA ASP A 101 27.09 -8.37 -0.70
C ASP A 101 26.71 -8.26 -2.18
N SER A 102 25.51 -7.77 -2.49
CA SER A 102 25.03 -7.65 -3.86
C SER A 102 25.57 -6.39 -4.53
N SER A 103 26.67 -6.50 -5.28
CA SER A 103 27.12 -5.47 -6.21
C SER A 103 26.13 -5.37 -7.38
N CYS A 104 25.35 -4.29 -7.46
CA CYS A 104 24.26 -4.24 -8.40
C CYS A 104 24.11 -2.87 -9.05
N GLU A 105 24.15 -2.88 -10.38
CA GLU A 105 23.72 -1.76 -11.20
C GLU A 105 22.20 -1.54 -11.03
N HIS A 106 21.83 -0.28 -10.79
CA HIS A 106 20.45 0.11 -10.61
C HIS A 106 19.79 0.28 -11.98
N SER A 107 18.77 -0.51 -12.27
CA SER A 107 17.84 -0.21 -13.35
C SER A 107 16.59 0.45 -12.74
N ASP A 108 16.41 1.73 -12.98
CA ASP A 108 15.23 2.47 -12.51
C ASP A 108 13.93 2.09 -13.25
N HIS A 109 14.04 1.21 -14.25
CA HIS A 109 12.95 0.90 -15.18
C HIS A 109 12.06 -0.27 -14.75
N ASP A 110 12.43 -1.00 -13.70
CA ASP A 110 11.69 -2.18 -13.26
C ASP A 110 10.57 -1.79 -12.28
N VAL A 111 9.51 -1.19 -12.79
CA VAL A 111 8.25 -0.95 -12.04
C VAL A 111 7.21 -1.94 -12.52
N LEU A 112 6.41 -2.47 -11.62
CA LEU A 112 5.30 -3.35 -11.99
C LEU A 112 4.24 -2.56 -12.77
N SER A 113 3.73 -3.14 -13.85
CA SER A 113 2.56 -2.61 -14.57
C SER A 113 1.29 -2.84 -13.76
N ASP A 114 0.23 -2.08 -14.07
CA ASP A 114 -1.07 -2.24 -13.41
C ASP A 114 -1.61 -3.66 -13.55
N ASP A 115 -1.42 -4.32 -14.70
CA ASP A 115 -1.81 -5.71 -14.93
C ASP A 115 -1.03 -6.69 -14.03
N GLN A 116 0.25 -6.42 -13.79
CA GLN A 116 1.08 -7.23 -12.89
C GLN A 116 0.67 -7.02 -11.43
N ILE A 117 0.31 -5.79 -11.04
CA ILE A 117 -0.20 -5.48 -9.70
C ILE A 117 -1.54 -6.18 -9.50
N GLU A 118 -2.45 -6.12 -10.47
CA GLU A 118 -3.74 -6.81 -10.40
C GLU A 118 -3.54 -8.33 -10.35
N SER A 119 -2.62 -8.88 -11.14
CA SER A 119 -2.24 -10.29 -11.04
C SER A 119 -1.74 -10.67 -9.64
N LEU A 120 -0.96 -9.80 -8.96
CA LEU A 120 -0.51 -10.04 -7.58
C LEU A 120 -1.67 -10.05 -6.57
N ARG A 121 -2.73 -9.28 -6.79
CA ARG A 121 -3.92 -9.27 -5.93
C ARG A 121 -4.69 -10.59 -5.94
N HIS A 122 -4.58 -11.35 -7.03
CA HIS A 122 -5.17 -12.69 -7.16
C HIS A 122 -4.29 -13.82 -6.63
N VAL A 123 -3.06 -13.50 -6.19
CA VAL A 123 -2.18 -14.49 -5.55
C VAL A 123 -2.59 -14.66 -4.10
N ASP A 124 -2.55 -15.89 -3.60
CA ASP A 124 -2.67 -16.09 -2.15
C ASP A 124 -1.52 -15.34 -1.46
N THR A 125 -1.88 -14.39 -0.60
CA THR A 125 -0.92 -13.59 0.15
C THR A 125 0.03 -14.45 0.99
N ARG A 126 -0.42 -15.64 1.42
CA ARG A 126 0.41 -16.62 2.13
C ARG A 126 1.58 -17.11 1.29
N ASP A 127 1.39 -17.30 -0.01
CA ASP A 127 2.47 -17.71 -0.93
C ASP A 127 3.52 -16.62 -1.03
N ILE A 128 3.10 -15.35 -1.08
CA ILE A 128 4.02 -14.19 -1.10
C ILE A 128 4.79 -14.11 0.22
N VAL A 129 4.10 -14.24 1.34
CA VAL A 129 4.68 -14.17 2.69
C VAL A 129 5.66 -15.32 2.94
N ALA A 130 5.35 -16.52 2.45
CA ALA A 130 6.24 -17.69 2.60
C ALA A 130 7.49 -17.61 1.72
N ALA A 131 7.38 -17.00 0.52
CA ALA A 131 8.46 -16.98 -0.46
C ALA A 131 9.42 -15.79 -0.30
N LEU A 132 8.95 -14.65 0.20
CA LEU A 132 9.72 -13.42 0.33
C LEU A 132 9.95 -13.06 1.79
N ASP A 133 11.17 -12.66 2.10
CA ASP A 133 11.48 -12.12 3.42
C ASP A 133 10.87 -10.70 3.63
N PRO A 134 10.82 -10.20 4.87
CA PRO A 134 10.18 -8.92 5.17
C PRO A 134 10.72 -7.74 4.36
N LEU A 135 12.03 -7.68 4.08
CA LEU A 135 12.60 -6.59 3.29
C LEU A 135 12.19 -6.68 1.81
N ALA A 136 12.23 -7.88 1.22
CA ALA A 136 11.82 -8.08 -0.17
C ALA A 136 10.34 -7.78 -0.38
N ARG A 137 9.47 -8.16 0.57
CA ARG A 137 8.04 -7.81 0.55
C ARG A 137 7.81 -6.30 0.65
N SER A 138 8.51 -5.65 1.60
CA SER A 138 8.42 -4.19 1.78
C SER A 138 8.90 -3.46 0.52
N ALA A 139 10.00 -3.89 -0.08
CA ALA A 139 10.51 -3.31 -1.32
C ALA A 139 9.54 -3.53 -2.49
N LEU A 140 8.89 -4.71 -2.60
CA LEU A 140 7.86 -5.00 -3.59
C LEU A 140 6.66 -4.05 -3.46
N VAL A 141 6.18 -3.86 -2.24
CA VAL A 141 5.05 -2.96 -1.99
C VAL A 141 5.43 -1.51 -2.29
N LEU A 142 6.54 -1.03 -1.74
CA LEU A 142 6.96 0.37 -1.88
C LEU A 142 7.28 0.73 -3.33
N ARG A 143 8.14 -0.03 -3.98
CA ARG A 143 8.60 0.26 -5.34
C ARG A 143 7.62 -0.24 -6.40
N GLY A 144 7.17 -1.50 -6.28
CA GLY A 144 6.35 -2.17 -7.28
C GLY A 144 4.90 -1.69 -7.27
N ILE A 145 4.27 -1.60 -6.08
CA ILE A 145 2.83 -1.31 -5.96
C ILE A 145 2.55 0.18 -5.71
N GLN A 146 3.38 0.84 -4.89
CA GLN A 146 3.20 2.26 -4.56
C GLN A 146 4.03 3.21 -5.43
N HIS A 147 4.87 2.68 -6.31
CA HIS A 147 5.69 3.43 -7.27
C HIS A 147 6.67 4.44 -6.65
N PHE A 148 7.08 4.23 -5.40
CA PHE A 148 8.14 5.06 -4.80
C PHE A 148 9.47 4.85 -5.53
N SER A 149 10.31 5.91 -5.60
CA SER A 149 11.68 5.74 -6.08
C SER A 149 12.49 4.83 -5.14
N ILE A 150 13.55 4.20 -5.63
CA ILE A 150 14.46 3.42 -4.76
C ILE A 150 15.05 4.29 -3.65
N ALA A 151 15.30 5.57 -3.94
CA ALA A 151 15.78 6.53 -2.94
C ALA A 151 14.75 6.77 -1.84
N ASP A 152 13.48 6.96 -2.20
CA ASP A 152 12.39 7.14 -1.23
C ASP A 152 12.14 5.88 -0.41
N CYS A 153 12.20 4.70 -1.06
CA CYS A 153 12.13 3.42 -0.35
C CYS A 153 13.26 3.27 0.67
N ALA A 154 14.49 3.63 0.29
CA ALA A 154 15.66 3.58 1.15
C ALA A 154 15.53 4.51 2.36
N LEU A 155 15.02 5.73 2.14
CA LEU A 155 14.74 6.68 3.21
C LEU A 155 13.65 6.16 4.16
N LEU A 156 12.56 5.58 3.62
CA LEU A 156 11.47 5.06 4.43
C LEU A 156 11.85 3.84 5.25
N LEU A 157 12.69 2.96 4.69
CA LEU A 157 13.17 1.74 5.33
C LEU A 157 14.41 1.98 6.21
N ASP A 158 15.04 3.17 6.13
CA ASP A 158 16.28 3.51 6.81
C ASP A 158 17.44 2.53 6.47
N LEU A 159 17.55 2.21 5.18
CA LEU A 159 18.52 1.25 4.62
C LEU A 159 19.26 1.84 3.40
N PRO A 160 20.46 1.34 3.09
CA PRO A 160 21.17 1.74 1.87
C PRO A 160 20.36 1.39 0.60
N GLN A 161 20.37 2.29 -0.40
CA GLN A 161 19.64 2.09 -1.67
C GLN A 161 20.00 0.77 -2.36
N GLN A 162 21.27 0.37 -2.31
CA GLN A 162 21.76 -0.88 -2.89
C GLN A 162 21.09 -2.11 -2.28
N VAL A 163 20.90 -2.11 -0.96
CA VAL A 163 20.25 -3.18 -0.19
C VAL A 163 18.77 -3.28 -0.60
N VAL A 164 18.07 -2.14 -0.66
CA VAL A 164 16.66 -2.09 -1.06
C VAL A 164 16.48 -2.51 -2.52
N ALA A 165 17.35 -2.05 -3.43
CA ALA A 165 17.31 -2.44 -4.83
C ALA A 165 17.57 -3.94 -5.02
N ALA A 166 18.48 -4.54 -4.24
CA ALA A 166 18.75 -5.98 -4.27
C ALA A 166 17.53 -6.79 -3.80
N ALA A 167 16.89 -6.35 -2.71
CA ALA A 167 15.69 -6.98 -2.17
C ALA A 167 14.51 -6.87 -3.16
N TYR A 168 14.31 -5.72 -3.79
CA TYR A 168 13.29 -5.52 -4.81
C TYR A 168 13.48 -6.45 -6.02
N ARG A 169 14.73 -6.59 -6.52
CA ARG A 169 15.03 -7.53 -7.62
C ARG A 169 14.75 -8.97 -7.26
N GLN A 170 15.00 -9.38 -6.03
CA GLN A 170 14.60 -10.71 -5.58
C GLN A 170 13.08 -10.89 -5.67
N ALA A 171 12.31 -9.89 -5.24
CA ALA A 171 10.85 -9.94 -5.31
C ALA A 171 10.35 -9.99 -6.77
N LEU A 172 10.95 -9.21 -7.67
CA LEU A 172 10.63 -9.25 -9.11
C LEU A 172 10.94 -10.61 -9.73
N ARG A 173 12.09 -11.20 -9.40
CA ARG A 173 12.48 -12.53 -9.88
C ARG A 173 11.47 -13.58 -9.46
N TRP A 174 11.10 -13.59 -8.19
CA TRP A 174 10.07 -14.48 -7.67
C TRP A 174 8.74 -14.30 -8.44
N ASN A 175 8.29 -13.06 -8.66
CA ASN A 175 7.05 -12.77 -9.38
C ASN A 175 7.13 -13.28 -10.83
N HIS A 176 8.26 -13.11 -11.50
CA HIS A 176 8.49 -13.60 -12.86
C HIS A 176 8.48 -15.14 -12.93
N GLU A 177 9.22 -15.82 -12.05
CA GLU A 177 9.27 -17.27 -11.97
C GLU A 177 7.88 -17.87 -11.73
N ARG A 178 7.11 -17.27 -10.84
CA ARG A 178 5.72 -17.64 -10.58
C ARG A 178 4.83 -17.46 -11.82
N ALA A 179 4.93 -16.33 -12.49
CA ALA A 179 4.15 -16.08 -13.72
C ALA A 179 4.46 -17.11 -14.80
N CYS A 180 5.73 -17.48 -14.98
CA CYS A 180 6.12 -18.53 -15.90
C CYS A 180 5.58 -19.91 -15.49
N ALA A 181 5.57 -20.23 -14.21
CA ALA A 181 5.06 -21.50 -13.70
C ALA A 181 3.53 -21.64 -13.84
N HIS A 182 2.78 -20.53 -13.83
CA HIS A 182 1.32 -20.52 -13.95
C HIS A 182 0.85 -20.23 -15.38
N GLY A 183 1.74 -19.91 -16.31
CA GLY A 183 1.45 -19.71 -17.74
C GLY A 183 1.10 -20.99 -18.51
N ALA A 184 1.20 -22.18 -17.90
CA ALA A 184 0.57 -23.39 -18.40
C ALA A 184 -0.89 -23.39 -17.91
N PRO A 185 -1.91 -23.51 -18.81
CA PRO A 185 -3.32 -23.53 -18.42
C PRO A 185 -3.57 -24.76 -17.54
N ASN A 186 -3.61 -24.54 -16.24
CA ASN A 186 -4.04 -25.57 -15.30
C ASN A 186 -5.56 -25.45 -15.15
N GLU A 187 -6.29 -26.12 -16.04
CA GLU A 187 -7.77 -26.16 -16.07
C GLU A 187 -8.41 -26.73 -14.79
N ASP A 188 -7.62 -27.27 -13.86
CA ASP A 188 -8.12 -27.94 -12.65
C ASP A 188 -8.05 -27.13 -11.35
N ARG A 189 -7.49 -25.93 -11.33
CA ARG A 189 -7.56 -25.08 -10.13
C ARG A 189 -8.86 -24.29 -10.11
N ARG A 190 -9.93 -24.90 -9.56
CA ARG A 190 -11.06 -24.11 -9.03
C ARG A 190 -10.51 -23.10 -8.05
N PRO A 191 -10.84 -21.79 -8.21
CA PRO A 191 -10.51 -20.81 -7.22
C PRO A 191 -11.13 -21.27 -5.90
N LEU A 192 -10.30 -21.45 -4.87
CA LEU A 192 -10.81 -21.62 -3.52
C LEU A 192 -11.61 -20.35 -3.25
N ALA A 193 -12.93 -20.50 -3.21
CA ALA A 193 -13.82 -19.41 -2.80
C ALA A 193 -13.33 -18.96 -1.44
N PHE A 194 -12.82 -17.73 -1.38
CA PHE A 194 -12.48 -17.06 -0.15
C PHE A 194 -13.79 -16.97 0.62
N ASP A 195 -13.88 -17.72 1.71
CA ASP A 195 -15.05 -17.70 2.57
C ASP A 195 -14.99 -16.38 3.37
N HIS A 196 -15.45 -15.30 2.73
CA HIS A 196 -15.53 -13.95 3.32
C HIS A 196 -16.41 -13.89 4.58
N ALA A 197 -17.13 -14.97 4.88
CA ALA A 197 -18.11 -14.98 5.96
C ALA A 197 -17.52 -15.00 7.37
N SER A 198 -16.27 -15.47 7.55
CA SER A 198 -15.70 -15.63 8.90
C SER A 198 -14.84 -14.46 9.37
N THR A 199 -14.23 -13.70 8.44
CA THR A 199 -13.32 -12.59 8.79
C THR A 199 -14.05 -11.24 8.90
N GLU A 200 -15.19 -11.08 8.21
CA GLU A 200 -15.97 -9.85 8.25
C GLU A 200 -16.53 -9.52 9.63
N LYS A 201 -16.89 -10.54 10.42
CA LYS A 201 -17.56 -10.33 11.70
C LYS A 201 -16.70 -9.66 12.76
N THR A 202 -15.43 -10.04 12.87
CA THR A 202 -14.56 -9.57 13.96
C THR A 202 -14.05 -8.15 13.79
N SER A 203 -13.72 -7.72 12.57
CA SER A 203 -13.16 -6.38 12.36
C SER A 203 -14.26 -5.32 12.24
N HIS A 204 -15.41 -5.65 11.65
CA HIS A 204 -16.56 -4.75 11.57
C HIS A 204 -17.18 -4.47 12.96
N ASP A 205 -17.23 -5.48 13.83
CA ASP A 205 -17.76 -5.34 15.19
C ASP A 205 -16.83 -4.46 16.05
N ARG A 206 -15.50 -4.59 15.89
CA ARG A 206 -14.52 -3.77 16.62
C ARG A 206 -14.60 -2.28 16.27
N TRP A 207 -14.88 -1.94 15.01
CA TRP A 207 -15.12 -0.55 14.58
C TRP A 207 -16.41 0.02 15.17
N LYS A 208 -17.50 -0.74 15.17
CA LYS A 208 -18.78 -0.32 15.76
C LYS A 208 -18.73 -0.14 17.26
N GLU A 209 -17.99 -0.97 17.97
CA GLU A 209 -17.79 -0.83 19.41
C GLU A 209 -17.04 0.45 19.76
N ARG A 210 -16.03 0.81 18.96
CA ARG A 210 -15.27 2.05 19.17
C ARG A 210 -16.12 3.31 18.90
N GLU A 211 -16.90 3.29 17.84
CA GLU A 211 -17.82 4.38 17.50
C GLU A 211 -18.89 4.61 18.60
N ARG A 212 -19.31 3.56 19.29
CA ARG A 212 -20.23 3.67 20.45
C ARG A 212 -19.52 4.26 21.67
N ALA A 213 -18.28 3.88 21.92
CA ALA A 213 -17.53 4.38 23.08
C ALA A 213 -17.14 5.86 22.96
N GLU A 214 -17.08 6.42 21.76
CA GLU A 214 -16.79 7.83 21.52
C GLU A 214 -18.05 8.74 21.56
N ASN A 215 -19.26 8.16 21.53
CA ASN A 215 -20.53 8.89 21.56
C ASN A 215 -21.26 8.82 22.92
N GLU A 216 -20.68 8.19 23.95
CA GLU A 216 -21.12 8.22 25.35
C GLU A 216 -20.23 9.17 26.20
#